data_8c526c86a762e6ed6b0e245a11b075b3
#
_entry.id   8c526c86a762e6ed6b0e245a11b075b3
#
_cell.length_a   1.000
_cell.length_b   1.000
_cell.length_c   1.000
_cell.angle_alpha   90.00
_cell.angle_beta   90.00
_cell.angle_gamma   90.00
#
_symmetry.space_group_name_H-M   'P 1'
#
loop_
_entity.id
_entity.type
_entity.pdbx_description
1 polymer ?
#
loop_
_entity_poly.entity_id
_entity_poly.type
_entity_poly.pdbx_seq_one_letter_code
_entity_poly.pdbx_strand_id
1 'polypeptide(L)'
;MKITRLELTMIRPRWMFLQMHTDRDLIGYGEPILEGQAPAVAEAVKMMEEYLIGKDPRRIEHHWQALYRGGFYRGGPILTSALSGIEQAMWDLLGKSLETPVYQLLGGAVRERVKVYAHVGGDTTEELCTRSKALATQGFSVLKTSFAPPVAYLENQAFVESCTERFATLRNVVGPEVDLAIDFHGRFSPAMSKRMIRALEPYYPFFIEEPCLPGNTDALVELRNSTTVPLATGERLFTKWGFRDLIQRQAVAILQPDLCHAGGIGEVKKIAAMAEACDLAVAPHNPLGP
;
A
#
# COMPACT_ATOMS: atom_id res chain seq x y z
N MET A 1 29.28 -10.26 -9.95
CA MET A 1 27.99 -10.09 -10.66
C MET A 1 27.81 -8.61 -10.96
N LYS A 2 27.51 -8.28 -12.20
CA LYS A 2 27.32 -6.88 -12.66
C LYS A 2 26.01 -6.77 -13.43
N ILE A 3 25.29 -5.69 -13.25
CA ILE A 3 24.08 -5.37 -14.03
C ILE A 3 24.50 -5.07 -15.46
N THR A 4 23.83 -5.66 -16.44
CA THR A 4 24.12 -5.49 -17.87
C THR A 4 23.02 -4.74 -18.61
N ARG A 5 21.77 -4.88 -18.18
CA ARG A 5 20.60 -4.28 -18.84
C ARG A 5 19.38 -4.28 -17.90
N LEU A 6 18.55 -3.27 -18.03
CA LEU A 6 17.19 -3.22 -17.48
C LEU A 6 16.17 -3.33 -18.61
N GLU A 7 15.19 -4.21 -18.47
CA GLU A 7 14.15 -4.40 -19.45
C GLU A 7 12.77 -4.26 -18.80
N LEU A 8 11.94 -3.37 -19.36
CA LEU A 8 10.60 -3.11 -18.87
C LEU A 8 9.56 -3.73 -19.79
N THR A 9 8.63 -4.47 -19.20
CA THR A 9 7.49 -5.08 -19.91
C THR A 9 6.19 -4.54 -19.36
N MET A 10 5.43 -3.85 -20.21
CA MET A 10 4.07 -3.40 -19.90
C MET A 10 3.08 -4.50 -20.19
N ILE A 11 2.27 -4.87 -19.20
CA ILE A 11 1.17 -5.83 -19.32
C ILE A 11 -0.15 -5.10 -19.02
N ARG A 12 -1.01 -5.00 -20.04
CA ARG A 12 -2.34 -4.38 -19.86
C ARG A 12 -3.19 -5.18 -18.86
N PRO A 13 -4.06 -4.54 -18.10
CA PRO A 13 -4.42 -3.12 -18.22
C PRO A 13 -3.49 -2.17 -17.47
N ARG A 14 -2.67 -2.61 -16.49
CA ARG A 14 -2.01 -1.67 -15.58
C ARG A 14 -0.69 -2.17 -14.96
N TRP A 15 -0.13 -3.30 -15.37
CA TRP A 15 1.11 -3.81 -14.77
C TRP A 15 2.34 -3.44 -15.58
N MET A 16 3.45 -3.22 -14.88
CA MET A 16 4.76 -3.04 -15.48
C MET A 16 5.80 -3.81 -14.67
N PHE A 17 6.47 -4.73 -15.34
CA PHE A 17 7.51 -5.54 -14.72
C PHE A 17 8.90 -5.14 -15.23
N LEU A 18 9.87 -5.20 -14.31
CA LEU A 18 11.28 -4.99 -14.58
C LEU A 18 12.02 -6.31 -14.54
N GLN A 19 12.84 -6.56 -15.57
CA GLN A 19 13.85 -7.58 -15.59
C GLN A 19 15.23 -6.93 -15.50
N MET A 20 15.97 -7.21 -14.43
CA MET A 20 17.36 -6.74 -14.24
C MET A 20 18.31 -7.86 -14.60
N HIS A 21 18.96 -7.75 -15.75
CA HIS A 21 19.89 -8.74 -16.29
C HIS A 21 21.30 -8.55 -15.73
N THR A 22 22.04 -9.66 -15.58
CA THR A 22 23.43 -9.64 -15.08
C THR A 22 24.38 -10.39 -16.00
N ASP A 23 25.68 -10.19 -15.80
CA ASP A 23 26.78 -10.90 -16.46
C ASP A 23 26.95 -12.38 -16.01
N ARG A 24 26.03 -12.90 -15.20
CA ARG A 24 26.00 -14.28 -14.70
C ARG A 24 24.72 -15.03 -15.07
N ASP A 25 24.03 -14.62 -16.10
CA ASP A 25 22.76 -15.19 -16.56
C ASP A 25 21.65 -15.24 -15.50
N LEU A 26 21.82 -14.49 -14.41
CA LEU A 26 20.76 -14.28 -13.42
C LEU A 26 19.93 -13.05 -13.80
N ILE A 27 18.61 -13.19 -13.69
CA ILE A 27 17.64 -12.12 -13.91
C ILE A 27 16.90 -11.87 -12.60
N GLY A 28 16.88 -10.61 -12.14
CA GLY A 28 16.06 -10.17 -11.03
C GLY A 28 14.77 -9.51 -11.51
N TYR A 29 13.70 -9.72 -10.77
CA TYR A 29 12.38 -9.19 -11.10
C TYR A 29 11.94 -8.13 -10.10
N GLY A 30 11.29 -7.08 -10.60
CA GLY A 30 10.66 -6.04 -9.78
C GLY A 30 9.46 -5.43 -10.50
N GLU A 31 8.70 -4.63 -9.79
CA GLU A 31 7.47 -4.01 -10.29
C GLU A 31 7.52 -2.48 -10.06
N PRO A 32 8.21 -1.73 -10.94
CA PRO A 32 8.27 -0.26 -10.88
C PRO A 32 7.00 0.32 -11.50
N ILE A 33 5.91 0.38 -10.76
CA ILE A 33 4.60 0.79 -11.26
C ILE A 33 4.03 1.97 -10.48
N LEU A 34 3.27 2.81 -11.14
CA LEU A 34 2.36 3.79 -10.55
C LEU A 34 1.13 3.87 -11.44
N GLU A 35 -0.04 3.58 -10.86
CA GLU A 35 -1.28 3.51 -11.63
C GLU A 35 -1.60 4.83 -12.33
N GLY A 36 -1.93 4.71 -13.61
CA GLY A 36 -2.18 5.87 -14.47
C GLY A 36 -0.92 6.66 -14.89
N GLN A 37 0.25 6.38 -14.33
CA GLN A 37 1.51 7.09 -14.61
C GLN A 37 2.68 6.16 -14.96
N ALA A 38 2.42 4.90 -15.30
CA ALA A 38 3.45 3.92 -15.64
C ALA A 38 4.47 4.39 -16.71
N PRO A 39 4.10 5.13 -17.77
CA PRO A 39 5.08 5.65 -18.72
C PRO A 39 6.10 6.62 -18.10
N ALA A 40 5.68 7.46 -17.14
CA ALA A 40 6.60 8.37 -16.46
C ALA A 40 7.56 7.60 -15.52
N VAL A 41 7.08 6.54 -14.86
CA VAL A 41 7.92 5.65 -14.06
C VAL A 41 8.91 4.89 -14.94
N ALA A 42 8.51 4.44 -16.13
CA ALA A 42 9.39 3.78 -17.08
C ALA A 42 10.58 4.68 -17.49
N GLU A 43 10.34 5.97 -17.76
CA GLU A 43 11.42 6.92 -18.07
C GLU A 43 12.33 7.15 -16.85
N ALA A 44 11.76 7.21 -15.63
CA ALA A 44 12.57 7.31 -14.42
C ALA A 44 13.48 6.08 -14.22
N VAL A 45 13.00 4.87 -14.53
CA VAL A 45 13.83 3.64 -14.49
C VAL A 45 14.98 3.75 -15.49
N LYS A 46 14.75 4.20 -16.73
CA LYS A 46 15.80 4.39 -17.73
C LYS A 46 16.88 5.39 -17.28
N MET A 47 16.48 6.50 -16.66
CA MET A 47 17.44 7.44 -16.08
C MET A 47 18.29 6.80 -14.97
N MET A 48 17.69 5.97 -14.14
CA MET A 48 18.39 5.26 -13.07
C MET A 48 19.30 4.15 -13.60
N GLU A 49 18.97 3.54 -14.74
CA GLU A 49 19.77 2.53 -15.42
C GLU A 49 21.18 3.02 -15.74
N GLU A 50 21.35 4.27 -16.18
CA GLU A 50 22.66 4.85 -16.50
C GLU A 50 23.65 4.76 -15.33
N TYR A 51 23.14 4.93 -14.10
CA TYR A 51 23.96 4.74 -12.90
C TYR A 51 24.23 3.27 -12.60
N LEU A 52 23.29 2.37 -12.85
CA LEU A 52 23.32 0.98 -12.39
C LEU A 52 24.18 0.06 -13.26
N ILE A 53 24.26 0.31 -14.57
CA ILE A 53 25.01 -0.54 -15.51
C ILE A 53 26.48 -0.71 -15.03
N GLY A 54 26.93 -1.97 -15.07
CA GLY A 54 28.28 -2.37 -14.63
C GLY A 54 28.47 -2.49 -13.12
N LYS A 55 27.47 -2.13 -12.31
CA LYS A 55 27.55 -2.22 -10.83
C LYS A 55 27.07 -3.56 -10.31
N ASP A 56 27.48 -3.87 -9.09
CA ASP A 56 27.08 -5.10 -8.38
C ASP A 56 25.71 -4.89 -7.70
N PRO A 57 24.63 -5.56 -8.16
CA PRO A 57 23.28 -5.38 -7.62
C PRO A 57 23.15 -5.82 -6.15
N ARG A 58 24.07 -6.59 -5.60
CA ARG A 58 24.01 -7.06 -4.21
C ARG A 58 24.26 -5.95 -3.18
N ARG A 59 24.75 -4.79 -3.62
CA ARG A 59 24.92 -3.60 -2.76
C ARG A 59 23.62 -2.78 -2.67
N ILE A 60 22.52 -3.43 -2.30
CA ILE A 60 21.14 -2.91 -2.40
C ILE A 60 21.00 -1.55 -1.70
N GLU A 61 21.35 -1.47 -0.42
CA GLU A 61 21.22 -0.23 0.35
C GLU A 61 22.12 0.90 -0.21
N HIS A 62 23.31 0.57 -0.70
CA HIS A 62 24.19 1.55 -1.32
C HIS A 62 23.55 2.16 -2.58
N HIS A 63 22.97 1.30 -3.46
CA HIS A 63 22.31 1.78 -4.68
C HIS A 63 21.04 2.54 -4.35
N TRP A 64 20.27 2.07 -3.38
CA TRP A 64 19.09 2.79 -2.90
C TRP A 64 19.45 4.21 -2.45
N GLN A 65 20.48 4.35 -1.61
CA GLN A 65 20.93 5.67 -1.13
C GLN A 65 21.47 6.54 -2.26
N ALA A 66 22.24 5.97 -3.20
CA ALA A 66 22.78 6.70 -4.34
C ALA A 66 21.67 7.23 -5.25
N LEU A 67 20.69 6.39 -5.59
CA LEU A 67 19.55 6.77 -6.46
C LEU A 67 18.61 7.76 -5.78
N TYR A 68 18.37 7.61 -4.47
CA TYR A 68 17.50 8.51 -3.73
C TYR A 68 18.14 9.87 -3.45
N ARG A 69 19.43 9.89 -3.06
CA ARG A 69 20.15 11.10 -2.63
C ARG A 69 21.00 11.76 -3.72
N GLY A 70 21.29 11.03 -4.80
CA GLY A 70 22.18 11.51 -5.87
C GLY A 70 21.62 12.69 -6.66
N GLY A 71 20.30 12.82 -6.74
CA GLY A 71 19.63 13.96 -7.32
C GLY A 71 19.36 15.07 -6.31
N PHE A 72 19.39 16.34 -6.78
CA PHE A 72 19.01 17.49 -5.96
C PHE A 72 17.51 17.42 -5.59
N TYR A 73 16.63 17.15 -6.57
CA TYR A 73 15.22 16.87 -6.37
C TYR A 73 15.00 15.37 -6.20
N ARG A 74 14.43 14.97 -5.08
CA ARG A 74 14.31 13.55 -4.70
C ARG A 74 12.92 13.20 -4.20
N GLY A 75 12.57 11.92 -4.29
CA GLY A 75 11.31 11.41 -3.78
C GLY A 75 10.12 11.68 -4.69
N GLY A 76 8.94 11.63 -4.11
CA GLY A 76 7.67 11.72 -4.83
C GLY A 76 7.26 10.39 -5.49
N PRO A 77 6.01 10.31 -5.98
CA PRO A 77 5.43 9.05 -6.42
C PRO A 77 6.19 8.38 -7.57
N ILE A 78 6.60 9.15 -8.58
CA ILE A 78 7.24 8.58 -9.79
C ILE A 78 8.63 8.05 -9.49
N LEU A 79 9.50 8.89 -8.90
CA LEU A 79 10.89 8.48 -8.63
C LEU A 79 10.99 7.37 -7.58
N THR A 80 10.11 7.42 -6.57
CA THR A 80 10.14 6.39 -5.52
C THR A 80 9.58 5.07 -6.01
N SER A 81 8.54 5.07 -6.88
CA SER A 81 8.04 3.84 -7.49
C SER A 81 9.06 3.21 -8.46
N ALA A 82 9.80 4.01 -9.24
CA ALA A 82 10.90 3.51 -10.06
C ALA A 82 11.98 2.86 -9.19
N LEU A 83 12.39 3.54 -8.12
CA LEU A 83 13.37 3.04 -7.16
C LEU A 83 12.90 1.76 -6.46
N SER A 84 11.61 1.66 -6.11
CA SER A 84 11.02 0.48 -5.47
C SER A 84 11.17 -0.77 -6.34
N GLY A 85 10.79 -0.70 -7.61
CA GLY A 85 10.91 -1.84 -8.52
C GLY A 85 12.37 -2.23 -8.80
N ILE A 86 13.29 -1.27 -8.86
CA ILE A 86 14.73 -1.53 -8.98
C ILE A 86 15.24 -2.26 -7.72
N GLU A 87 14.82 -1.82 -6.55
CA GLU A 87 15.23 -2.41 -5.28
C GLU A 87 14.69 -3.84 -5.11
N GLN A 88 13.44 -4.09 -5.49
CA GLN A 88 12.86 -5.44 -5.54
C GLN A 88 13.69 -6.37 -6.43
N ALA A 89 14.05 -5.93 -7.64
CA ALA A 89 14.88 -6.71 -8.56
C ALA A 89 16.28 -7.01 -7.98
N MET A 90 16.87 -6.09 -7.22
CA MET A 90 18.15 -6.32 -6.54
C MET A 90 18.03 -7.35 -5.41
N TRP A 91 16.94 -7.34 -4.63
CA TRP A 91 16.68 -8.37 -3.62
C TRP A 91 16.48 -9.74 -4.24
N ASP A 92 15.74 -9.84 -5.34
CA ASP A 92 15.54 -11.08 -6.06
C ASP A 92 16.87 -11.65 -6.60
N LEU A 93 17.72 -10.80 -7.18
CA LEU A 93 19.09 -11.18 -7.59
C LEU A 93 19.96 -11.64 -6.41
N LEU A 94 19.87 -10.96 -5.27
CA LEU A 94 20.62 -11.38 -4.09
C LEU A 94 20.16 -12.77 -3.63
N GLY A 95 18.85 -12.99 -3.52
CA GLY A 95 18.27 -14.29 -3.16
C GLY A 95 18.69 -15.40 -4.11
N LYS A 96 18.56 -15.17 -5.42
CA LYS A 96 18.99 -16.13 -6.46
C LYS A 96 20.49 -16.43 -6.41
N SER A 97 21.32 -15.40 -6.21
CA SER A 97 22.78 -15.56 -6.13
C SER A 97 23.25 -16.35 -4.91
N LEU A 98 22.43 -16.43 -3.87
CA LEU A 98 22.69 -17.16 -2.64
C LEU A 98 21.87 -18.46 -2.53
N GLU A 99 21.04 -18.75 -3.53
CA GLU A 99 20.08 -19.87 -3.53
C GLU A 99 19.19 -19.86 -2.29
N THR A 100 18.80 -18.66 -1.85
CA THR A 100 18.08 -18.44 -0.59
C THR A 100 16.88 -17.50 -0.84
N PRO A 101 15.66 -17.86 -0.37
CA PRO A 101 14.49 -16.98 -0.47
C PRO A 101 14.73 -15.64 0.24
N VAL A 102 14.22 -14.55 -0.32
CA VAL A 102 14.43 -13.19 0.22
C VAL A 102 13.99 -13.07 1.68
N TYR A 103 12.88 -13.71 2.07
CA TYR A 103 12.41 -13.64 3.46
C TYR A 103 13.42 -14.19 4.47
N GLN A 104 14.23 -15.18 4.11
CA GLN A 104 15.32 -15.70 4.96
C GLN A 104 16.41 -14.64 5.16
N LEU A 105 16.74 -13.90 4.10
CA LEU A 105 17.72 -12.79 4.16
C LEU A 105 17.22 -11.62 5.00
N LEU A 106 15.91 -11.49 5.15
CA LEU A 106 15.26 -10.46 5.96
C LEU A 106 15.08 -10.86 7.45
N GLY A 107 15.53 -12.05 7.85
CA GLY A 107 15.47 -12.52 9.24
C GLY A 107 14.63 -13.78 9.47
N GLY A 108 14.07 -14.36 8.39
CA GLY A 108 13.28 -15.59 8.44
C GLY A 108 11.79 -15.36 8.70
N ALA A 109 11.03 -16.45 8.65
CA ALA A 109 9.59 -16.42 8.86
C ALA A 109 9.23 -16.33 10.36
N VAL A 110 8.44 -15.35 10.73
CA VAL A 110 7.85 -15.23 12.09
C VAL A 110 6.54 -15.99 12.18
N ARG A 111 5.90 -16.28 11.04
CA ARG A 111 4.63 -17.01 10.93
C ARG A 111 4.57 -17.76 9.60
N GLU A 112 3.80 -18.84 9.58
CA GLU A 112 3.63 -19.67 8.37
C GLU A 112 2.51 -19.14 7.44
N ARG A 113 1.59 -18.32 7.97
CA ARG A 113 0.46 -17.77 7.25
C ARG A 113 0.28 -16.30 7.60
N VAL A 114 -0.13 -15.51 6.61
CA VAL A 114 -0.48 -14.09 6.77
C VAL A 114 -1.99 -13.94 6.57
N LYS A 115 -2.66 -13.28 7.52
CA LYS A 115 -4.07 -12.90 7.36
C LYS A 115 -4.16 -11.82 6.28
N VAL A 116 -5.00 -12.03 5.28
CA VAL A 116 -5.24 -11.09 4.19
C VAL A 116 -6.70 -10.67 4.20
N TYR A 117 -7.00 -9.50 3.66
CA TYR A 117 -8.37 -9.08 3.38
C TYR A 117 -8.63 -9.06 1.87
N ALA A 118 -9.87 -9.36 1.48
CA ALA A 118 -10.30 -9.22 0.10
C ALA A 118 -11.00 -7.88 -0.12
N HIS A 119 -10.65 -7.21 -1.21
CA HIS A 119 -11.40 -6.03 -1.66
C HIS A 119 -12.72 -6.47 -2.30
N VAL A 120 -13.81 -5.83 -1.92
CA VAL A 120 -15.14 -6.12 -2.45
C VAL A 120 -15.87 -4.83 -2.81
N GLY A 121 -16.38 -4.77 -4.03
CA GLY A 121 -17.21 -3.67 -4.55
C GLY A 121 -18.48 -4.20 -5.18
N GLY A 122 -19.37 -3.29 -5.51
CA GLY A 122 -20.60 -3.54 -6.26
C GLY A 122 -21.30 -2.20 -6.51
N ASP A 123 -21.95 -2.06 -7.66
CA ASP A 123 -22.67 -0.83 -8.00
C ASP A 123 -23.95 -0.70 -7.17
N THR A 124 -24.57 -1.83 -6.83
CA THR A 124 -25.72 -1.90 -5.93
C THR A 124 -25.36 -2.54 -4.60
N THR A 125 -26.20 -2.32 -3.58
CA THR A 125 -26.05 -2.98 -2.27
C THR A 125 -26.23 -4.50 -2.39
N GLU A 126 -27.12 -4.96 -3.26
CA GLU A 126 -27.35 -6.39 -3.51
C GLU A 126 -26.12 -7.08 -4.12
N GLU A 127 -25.49 -6.46 -5.11
CA GLU A 127 -24.25 -6.98 -5.69
C GLU A 127 -23.12 -7.03 -4.66
N LEU A 128 -22.95 -5.95 -3.89
CA LEU A 128 -21.97 -5.89 -2.82
C LEU A 128 -22.17 -7.04 -1.83
N CYS A 129 -23.40 -7.25 -1.37
CA CYS A 129 -23.73 -8.32 -0.43
C CYS A 129 -23.51 -9.72 -1.02
N THR A 130 -23.89 -9.92 -2.28
CA THR A 130 -23.71 -11.22 -2.98
C THR A 130 -22.25 -11.57 -3.12
N ARG A 131 -21.41 -10.63 -3.58
CA ARG A 131 -19.97 -10.81 -3.73
C ARG A 131 -19.30 -11.03 -2.37
N SER A 132 -19.72 -10.29 -1.33
CA SER A 132 -19.19 -10.44 0.02
C SER A 132 -19.47 -11.82 0.62
N LYS A 133 -20.69 -12.35 0.44
CA LYS A 133 -21.01 -13.73 0.84
C LYS A 133 -20.13 -14.76 0.13
N ALA A 134 -19.93 -14.59 -1.18
CA ALA A 134 -19.11 -15.50 -1.96
C ALA A 134 -17.66 -15.53 -1.44
N LEU A 135 -17.07 -14.35 -1.13
CA LEU A 135 -15.72 -14.25 -0.57
C LEU A 135 -15.65 -14.85 0.84
N ALA A 136 -16.64 -14.60 1.70
CA ALA A 136 -16.71 -15.22 3.03
C ALA A 136 -16.79 -16.75 2.94
N THR A 137 -17.56 -17.28 1.97
CA THR A 137 -17.63 -18.74 1.72
C THR A 137 -16.31 -19.32 1.22
N GLN A 138 -15.48 -18.52 0.54
CA GLN A 138 -14.13 -18.92 0.13
C GLN A 138 -13.10 -18.89 1.29
N GLY A 139 -13.51 -18.44 2.48
CA GLY A 139 -12.69 -18.43 3.68
C GLY A 139 -12.04 -17.07 4.01
N PHE A 140 -12.37 -16.00 3.30
CA PHE A 140 -11.93 -14.66 3.70
C PHE A 140 -12.68 -14.22 4.96
N SER A 141 -11.94 -13.98 6.02
CA SER A 141 -12.48 -13.49 7.31
C SER A 141 -12.44 -11.97 7.45
N VAL A 142 -11.84 -11.27 6.48
CA VAL A 142 -11.82 -9.79 6.42
C VAL A 142 -12.13 -9.34 5.00
N LEU A 143 -13.08 -8.41 4.88
CA LEU A 143 -13.44 -7.78 3.61
C LEU A 143 -13.25 -6.27 3.72
N LYS A 144 -12.71 -5.65 2.67
CA LYS A 144 -12.58 -4.20 2.54
C LYS A 144 -13.46 -3.70 1.41
N THR A 145 -14.34 -2.74 1.70
CA THR A 145 -15.19 -2.07 0.71
C THR A 145 -14.85 -0.59 0.60
N SER A 146 -15.49 0.10 -0.32
CA SER A 146 -15.39 1.56 -0.50
C SER A 146 -16.75 2.15 -0.81
N PHE A 147 -16.84 3.48 -0.82
CA PHE A 147 -18.05 4.17 -1.28
C PHE A 147 -18.21 4.03 -2.79
N ALA A 148 -19.48 3.93 -3.23
CA ALA A 148 -19.79 4.05 -4.64
C ALA A 148 -19.55 5.51 -5.10
N PRO A 149 -18.76 5.78 -6.16
CA PRO A 149 -18.59 7.11 -6.71
C PRO A 149 -19.87 7.60 -7.41
N PRO A 150 -20.04 8.92 -7.58
CA PRO A 150 -19.15 9.99 -7.15
C PRO A 150 -19.35 10.39 -5.68
N VAL A 151 -18.27 10.85 -5.03
CA VAL A 151 -18.27 11.34 -3.66
C VAL A 151 -17.77 12.78 -3.64
N ALA A 152 -18.51 13.69 -3.02
CA ALA A 152 -18.13 15.08 -2.87
C ALA A 152 -17.28 15.30 -1.60
N TYR A 153 -16.48 16.37 -1.61
CA TYR A 153 -15.65 16.75 -0.45
C TYR A 153 -16.48 17.04 0.80
N LEU A 154 -17.71 17.57 0.63
CA LEU A 154 -18.74 17.71 1.64
C LEU A 154 -20.03 17.13 1.08
N GLU A 155 -20.62 16.20 1.80
CA GLU A 155 -21.88 15.53 1.43
C GLU A 155 -23.03 15.94 2.35
N ASN A 156 -24.24 15.79 1.86
CA ASN A 156 -25.46 16.07 2.62
C ASN A 156 -25.84 14.90 3.55
N GLN A 157 -26.87 15.09 4.38
CA GLN A 157 -27.33 14.08 5.33
C GLN A 157 -27.87 12.82 4.65
N ALA A 158 -28.60 12.96 3.53
CA ALA A 158 -29.13 11.82 2.81
C ALA A 158 -28.03 10.88 2.28
N PHE A 159 -26.89 11.44 1.85
CA PHE A 159 -25.73 10.64 1.46
C PHE A 159 -25.16 9.85 2.64
N VAL A 160 -25.02 10.49 3.81
CA VAL A 160 -24.53 9.80 5.02
C VAL A 160 -25.44 8.64 5.39
N GLU A 161 -26.77 8.86 5.38
CA GLU A 161 -27.76 7.85 5.68
C GLU A 161 -27.70 6.68 4.69
N SER A 162 -27.67 6.96 3.38
CA SER A 162 -27.57 5.93 2.35
C SER A 162 -26.29 5.08 2.48
N CYS A 163 -25.13 5.70 2.73
CA CYS A 163 -23.88 4.97 2.94
C CYS A 163 -23.92 4.11 4.21
N THR A 164 -24.54 4.65 5.27
CA THR A 164 -24.71 3.95 6.54
C THR A 164 -25.62 2.74 6.39
N GLU A 165 -26.76 2.88 5.75
CA GLU A 165 -27.71 1.80 5.45
C GLU A 165 -27.06 0.69 4.59
N ARG A 166 -26.28 1.09 3.59
CA ARG A 166 -25.54 0.14 2.76
C ARG A 166 -24.52 -0.68 3.57
N PHE A 167 -23.75 -0.02 4.43
CA PHE A 167 -22.78 -0.69 5.29
C PHE A 167 -23.45 -1.57 6.36
N ALA A 168 -24.55 -1.09 6.96
CA ALA A 168 -25.37 -1.84 7.90
C ALA A 168 -25.95 -3.11 7.28
N THR A 169 -26.46 -3.01 6.05
CA THR A 169 -26.98 -4.14 5.28
C THR A 169 -25.88 -5.17 5.01
N LEU A 170 -24.70 -4.70 4.62
CA LEU A 170 -23.53 -5.58 4.41
C LEU A 170 -23.14 -6.29 5.70
N ARG A 171 -23.06 -5.58 6.84
CA ARG A 171 -22.76 -6.14 8.16
C ARG A 171 -23.77 -7.24 8.56
N ASN A 172 -25.05 -7.00 8.36
CA ASN A 172 -26.10 -7.99 8.64
C ASN A 172 -25.96 -9.24 7.76
N VAL A 173 -25.54 -9.06 6.52
CA VAL A 173 -25.42 -10.14 5.53
C VAL A 173 -24.24 -11.05 5.79
N VAL A 174 -23.07 -10.51 6.18
CA VAL A 174 -21.86 -11.30 6.42
C VAL A 174 -21.73 -11.77 7.87
N GLY A 175 -22.52 -11.19 8.79
CA GLY A 175 -22.51 -11.54 10.20
C GLY A 175 -21.29 -11.02 10.99
N PRO A 176 -21.20 -11.32 12.29
CA PRO A 176 -20.15 -10.79 13.15
C PRO A 176 -18.78 -11.46 12.96
N GLU A 177 -18.73 -12.66 12.37
CA GLU A 177 -17.50 -13.44 12.20
C GLU A 177 -16.63 -12.95 11.04
N VAL A 178 -17.14 -12.06 10.17
CA VAL A 178 -16.41 -11.45 9.08
C VAL A 178 -16.13 -9.99 9.41
N ASP A 179 -14.87 -9.64 9.55
CA ASP A 179 -14.43 -8.26 9.75
C ASP A 179 -14.69 -7.43 8.49
N LEU A 180 -15.21 -6.21 8.67
CA LEU A 180 -15.49 -5.28 7.56
C LEU A 180 -14.67 -4.01 7.72
N ALA A 181 -13.78 -3.75 6.77
CA ALA A 181 -13.09 -2.47 6.63
C ALA A 181 -13.73 -1.62 5.53
N ILE A 182 -13.54 -0.31 5.61
CA ILE A 182 -14.02 0.61 4.59
C ILE A 182 -12.95 1.65 4.24
N ASP A 183 -12.76 1.86 2.95
CA ASP A 183 -11.80 2.80 2.40
C ASP A 183 -12.49 4.09 1.93
N PHE A 184 -12.08 5.22 2.49
CA PHE A 184 -12.58 6.54 2.12
C PHE A 184 -11.79 7.18 0.97
N HIS A 185 -10.63 6.60 0.62
CA HIS A 185 -9.71 7.12 -0.41
C HIS A 185 -9.36 8.61 -0.24
N GLY A 186 -9.41 9.15 0.97
CA GLY A 186 -9.15 10.55 1.25
C GLY A 186 -10.06 11.55 0.52
N ARG A 187 -11.26 11.13 0.12
CA ARG A 187 -12.17 11.96 -0.70
C ARG A 187 -12.93 13.00 0.10
N PHE A 188 -13.10 12.78 1.40
CA PHE A 188 -13.84 13.69 2.27
C PHE A 188 -12.95 14.73 2.93
N SER A 189 -13.53 15.89 3.29
CA SER A 189 -12.93 16.79 4.25
C SER A 189 -12.83 16.11 5.62
N PRO A 190 -11.89 16.52 6.50
CA PRO A 190 -11.81 15.98 7.86
C PRO A 190 -13.14 16.09 8.64
N ALA A 191 -13.86 17.22 8.48
CA ALA A 191 -15.16 17.41 9.12
C ALA A 191 -16.22 16.42 8.59
N MET A 192 -16.23 16.16 7.29
CA MET A 192 -17.13 15.18 6.67
C MET A 192 -16.77 13.77 7.08
N SER A 193 -15.48 13.44 7.12
CA SER A 193 -15.00 12.13 7.59
C SER A 193 -15.41 11.86 9.02
N LYS A 194 -15.33 12.86 9.90
CA LYS A 194 -15.80 12.75 11.29
C LYS A 194 -17.30 12.40 11.39
N ARG A 195 -18.13 13.02 10.53
CA ARG A 195 -19.57 12.68 10.45
C ARG A 195 -19.78 11.24 9.97
N MET A 196 -19.07 10.84 8.90
CA MET A 196 -19.20 9.51 8.33
C MET A 196 -18.70 8.43 9.29
N ILE A 197 -17.56 8.65 9.94
CA ILE A 197 -17.02 7.73 10.95
C ILE A 197 -18.06 7.50 12.07
N ARG A 198 -18.64 8.57 12.62
CA ARG A 198 -19.66 8.46 13.66
C ARG A 198 -20.89 7.68 13.21
N ALA A 199 -21.31 7.84 11.96
CA ALA A 199 -22.46 7.13 11.41
C ALA A 199 -22.19 5.64 11.20
N LEU A 200 -20.95 5.27 10.86
CA LEU A 200 -20.52 3.88 10.62
C LEU A 200 -20.11 3.14 11.90
N GLU A 201 -19.67 3.85 12.94
CA GLU A 201 -19.14 3.27 14.20
C GLU A 201 -20.09 2.25 14.86
N PRO A 202 -21.44 2.43 14.88
CA PRO A 202 -22.36 1.42 15.43
C PRO A 202 -22.37 0.06 14.71
N TYR A 203 -21.79 -0.03 13.52
CA TYR A 203 -21.71 -1.25 12.72
C TYR A 203 -20.32 -1.90 12.77
N TYR A 204 -19.48 -1.47 13.71
CA TYR A 204 -18.20 -2.06 14.04
C TYR A 204 -17.27 -2.23 12.82
N PRO A 205 -16.87 -1.13 12.13
CA PRO A 205 -15.81 -1.22 11.12
C PRO A 205 -14.53 -1.75 11.75
N PHE A 206 -13.88 -2.72 11.11
CA PHE A 206 -12.60 -3.26 11.56
C PHE A 206 -11.50 -2.21 11.52
N PHE A 207 -11.46 -1.43 10.45
CA PHE A 207 -10.74 -0.18 10.33
C PHE A 207 -11.36 0.71 9.25
N ILE A 208 -11.04 2.01 9.31
CA ILE A 208 -11.35 2.98 8.27
C ILE A 208 -10.03 3.44 7.63
N GLU A 209 -9.90 3.20 6.34
CA GLU A 209 -8.72 3.54 5.54
C GLU A 209 -8.88 4.93 4.92
N GLU A 210 -7.76 5.68 4.88
CA GLU A 210 -7.67 7.03 4.31
C GLU A 210 -8.87 7.93 4.62
N PRO A 211 -9.17 8.18 5.90
CA PRO A 211 -10.33 9.02 6.24
C PRO A 211 -10.20 10.45 5.70
N CYS A 212 -8.97 10.92 5.47
CA CYS A 212 -8.67 12.17 4.77
C CYS A 212 -7.35 12.05 4.01
N LEU A 213 -6.95 13.09 3.26
CA LEU A 213 -5.69 13.10 2.53
C LEU A 213 -4.50 12.91 3.49
N PRO A 214 -3.50 12.07 3.14
CA PRO A 214 -2.42 11.67 4.04
C PRO A 214 -1.46 12.81 4.40
N GLY A 215 -1.44 13.89 3.64
CA GLY A 215 -0.59 15.06 3.92
C GLY A 215 -1.02 15.92 5.11
N ASN A 216 -2.15 15.59 5.76
CA ASN A 216 -2.66 16.35 6.90
C ASN A 216 -2.68 15.47 8.16
N THR A 217 -1.50 15.29 8.78
CA THR A 217 -1.34 14.50 10.00
C THR A 217 -2.14 15.08 11.18
N ASP A 218 -2.29 16.41 11.27
CA ASP A 218 -3.09 17.05 12.33
C ASP A 218 -4.54 16.61 12.28
N ALA A 219 -5.12 16.59 11.08
CA ALA A 219 -6.49 16.10 10.88
C ALA A 219 -6.64 14.61 11.23
N LEU A 220 -5.66 13.77 10.89
CA LEU A 220 -5.67 12.35 11.25
C LEU A 220 -5.64 12.16 12.77
N VAL A 221 -4.81 12.91 13.47
CA VAL A 221 -4.77 12.89 14.95
C VAL A 221 -6.11 13.33 15.56
N GLU A 222 -6.73 14.39 15.02
CA GLU A 222 -8.06 14.83 15.47
C GLU A 222 -9.13 13.75 15.24
N LEU A 223 -9.14 13.15 14.05
CA LEU A 223 -10.07 12.08 13.71
C LEU A 223 -9.88 10.87 14.63
N ARG A 224 -8.65 10.41 14.82
CA ARG A 224 -8.33 9.31 15.73
C ARG A 224 -8.86 9.58 17.16
N ASN A 225 -8.67 10.78 17.68
CA ASN A 225 -9.13 11.14 19.02
C ASN A 225 -10.66 11.26 19.12
N SER A 226 -11.39 11.23 18.02
CA SER A 226 -12.85 11.40 17.97
C SER A 226 -13.63 10.09 17.76
N THR A 227 -12.94 8.94 17.64
CA THR A 227 -13.57 7.63 17.41
C THR A 227 -12.82 6.51 18.12
N THR A 228 -13.51 5.38 18.32
CA THR A 228 -12.92 4.11 18.78
C THR A 228 -12.54 3.19 17.64
N VAL A 229 -12.95 3.51 16.40
CA VAL A 229 -12.61 2.73 15.22
C VAL A 229 -11.15 2.94 14.84
N PRO A 230 -10.35 1.86 14.64
CA PRO A 230 -8.98 1.99 14.16
C PRO A 230 -8.93 2.71 12.81
N LEU A 231 -8.06 3.71 12.68
CA LEU A 231 -7.79 4.38 11.41
C LEU A 231 -6.56 3.78 10.74
N ALA A 232 -6.56 3.73 9.42
CA ALA A 232 -5.47 3.23 8.59
C ALA A 232 -5.11 4.25 7.49
N THR A 233 -3.83 4.32 7.11
CA THR A 233 -3.36 5.10 5.95
C THR A 233 -1.94 4.70 5.57
N GLY A 234 -1.50 5.05 4.36
CA GLY A 234 -0.10 4.87 3.99
C GLY A 234 0.16 4.59 2.52
N GLU A 235 -0.82 4.17 1.74
CA GLU A 235 -0.64 3.82 0.33
C GLU A 235 -0.05 4.93 -0.55
N ARG A 236 -0.29 6.19 -0.18
CA ARG A 236 0.19 7.40 -0.87
C ARG A 236 1.33 8.10 -0.15
N LEU A 237 2.04 7.40 0.76
CA LEU A 237 3.22 7.90 1.44
C LEU A 237 4.47 7.17 0.97
N PHE A 238 5.55 7.92 0.86
CA PHE A 238 6.80 7.45 0.27
C PHE A 238 7.93 7.54 1.27
N THR A 239 8.72 6.48 1.37
CA THR A 239 9.89 6.31 2.22
C THR A 239 9.60 6.48 3.73
N LYS A 240 10.50 5.99 4.56
CA LYS A 240 10.40 6.14 6.03
C LYS A 240 10.22 7.59 6.50
N TRP A 241 10.69 8.56 5.72
CA TRP A 241 10.54 9.98 6.08
C TRP A 241 9.09 10.46 5.93
N GLY A 242 8.35 9.95 4.93
CA GLY A 242 6.93 10.24 4.79
C GLY A 242 6.07 9.65 5.90
N PHE A 243 6.48 8.50 6.45
CA PHE A 243 5.78 7.84 7.55
C PHE A 243 6.15 8.38 8.95
N ARG A 244 7.28 9.08 9.07
CA ARG A 244 7.83 9.49 10.37
C ARG A 244 6.84 10.25 11.24
N ASP A 245 6.18 11.26 10.71
CA ASP A 245 5.26 12.11 11.48
C ASP A 245 4.02 11.33 11.94
N LEU A 246 3.45 10.50 11.07
CA LEU A 246 2.34 9.60 11.43
C LEU A 246 2.71 8.68 12.59
N ILE A 247 3.91 8.08 12.54
CA ILE A 247 4.39 7.13 13.54
C ILE A 247 4.64 7.84 14.87
N GLN A 248 5.40 8.94 14.86
CA GLN A 248 5.75 9.67 16.07
C GLN A 248 4.52 10.22 16.82
N ARG A 249 3.49 10.60 16.08
CA ARG A 249 2.25 11.11 16.63
C ARG A 249 1.18 10.04 16.83
N GLN A 250 1.49 8.80 16.45
CA GLN A 250 0.51 7.70 16.47
C GLN A 250 -0.83 8.12 15.82
N ALA A 251 -0.76 8.81 14.67
CA ALA A 251 -1.91 9.44 14.04
C ALA A 251 -2.96 8.44 13.55
N VAL A 252 -2.55 7.19 13.32
CA VAL A 252 -3.41 6.06 12.94
C VAL A 252 -2.99 4.81 13.72
N ALA A 253 -3.83 3.78 13.70
CA ALA A 253 -3.54 2.49 14.32
C ALA A 253 -2.82 1.52 13.36
N ILE A 254 -3.01 1.70 12.04
CA ILE A 254 -2.51 0.79 11.01
C ILE A 254 -1.82 1.61 9.93
N LEU A 255 -0.58 1.23 9.61
CA LEU A 255 0.15 1.78 8.48
C LEU A 255 0.06 0.84 7.28
N GLN A 256 -0.13 1.41 6.09
CA GLN A 256 -0.34 0.66 4.85
C GLN A 256 0.69 1.09 3.77
N PRO A 257 2.02 0.90 4.03
CA PRO A 257 3.01 1.17 3.01
C PRO A 257 2.84 0.18 1.85
N ASP A 258 2.98 0.67 0.62
CA ASP A 258 3.01 -0.16 -0.57
C ASP A 258 4.46 -0.45 -0.98
N LEU A 259 4.82 -1.72 -1.21
CA LEU A 259 6.18 -2.11 -1.57
C LEU A 259 6.60 -1.57 -2.95
N CYS A 260 5.64 -1.35 -3.85
CA CYS A 260 5.91 -0.78 -5.17
C CYS A 260 6.06 0.75 -5.14
N HIS A 261 5.65 1.42 -4.05
CA HIS A 261 5.64 2.88 -3.98
C HIS A 261 6.50 3.45 -2.85
N ALA A 262 6.56 2.77 -1.70
CA ALA A 262 7.21 3.32 -0.50
C ALA A 262 8.75 3.24 -0.51
N GLY A 263 9.35 2.66 -1.55
CA GLY A 263 10.81 2.55 -1.66
C GLY A 263 11.36 1.12 -1.69
N GLY A 264 10.49 0.11 -1.85
CA GLY A 264 10.84 -1.29 -1.96
C GLY A 264 10.82 -2.06 -0.64
N ILE A 265 11.28 -3.29 -0.67
CA ILE A 265 11.22 -4.27 0.43
C ILE A 265 11.98 -3.78 1.67
N GLY A 266 13.23 -3.34 1.49
CA GLY A 266 14.08 -2.89 2.59
C GLY A 266 13.56 -1.61 3.25
N GLU A 267 12.98 -0.69 2.48
CA GLU A 267 12.41 0.53 3.03
C GLU A 267 11.12 0.27 3.80
N VAL A 268 10.23 -0.59 3.28
CA VAL A 268 9.01 -1.01 3.99
C VAL A 268 9.35 -1.76 5.27
N LYS A 269 10.40 -2.60 5.27
CA LYS A 269 10.90 -3.24 6.50
C LYS A 269 11.34 -2.21 7.56
N LYS A 270 12.01 -1.11 7.15
CA LYS A 270 12.38 -0.02 8.07
C LYS A 270 11.15 0.70 8.62
N ILE A 271 10.16 0.97 7.76
CA ILE A 271 8.88 1.57 8.18
C ILE A 271 8.18 0.66 9.20
N ALA A 272 8.14 -0.65 8.95
CA ALA A 272 7.54 -1.62 9.86
C ALA A 272 8.26 -1.67 11.23
N ALA A 273 9.59 -1.63 11.24
CA ALA A 273 10.35 -1.57 12.49
C ALA A 273 10.13 -0.27 13.28
N MET A 274 9.95 0.86 12.59
CA MET A 274 9.58 2.13 13.24
C MET A 274 8.16 2.07 13.80
N ALA A 275 7.22 1.44 13.09
CA ALA A 275 5.84 1.23 13.53
C ALA A 275 5.77 0.35 14.78
N GLU A 276 6.48 -0.79 14.76
CA GLU A 276 6.56 -1.74 15.87
C GLU A 276 7.04 -1.05 17.17
N ALA A 277 8.06 -0.19 17.07
CA ALA A 277 8.58 0.55 18.22
C ALA A 277 7.58 1.57 18.83
N CYS A 278 6.45 1.82 18.13
CA CYS A 278 5.37 2.72 18.56
C CYS A 278 4.03 1.99 18.69
N ASP A 279 4.01 0.66 18.77
CA ASP A 279 2.82 -0.19 18.93
C ASP A 279 1.78 -0.01 17.79
N LEU A 280 2.24 0.31 16.57
CA LEU A 280 1.39 0.44 15.39
C LEU A 280 1.42 -0.83 14.55
N ALA A 281 0.26 -1.27 14.06
CA ALA A 281 0.16 -2.38 13.13
C ALA A 281 0.58 -1.97 11.72
N VAL A 282 1.01 -2.96 10.91
CA VAL A 282 1.33 -2.77 9.50
C VAL A 282 0.54 -3.76 8.66
N ALA A 283 -0.19 -3.24 7.68
CA ALA A 283 -0.93 -4.01 6.67
C ALA A 283 -0.56 -3.47 5.27
N PRO A 284 0.49 -4.00 4.63
CA PRO A 284 0.97 -3.47 3.36
C PRO A 284 -0.14 -3.42 2.31
N HIS A 285 -0.27 -2.25 1.66
CA HIS A 285 -1.15 -2.05 0.52
C HIS A 285 -0.59 -2.80 -0.70
N ASN A 286 -1.43 -3.47 -1.47
CA ASN A 286 -1.06 -4.08 -2.74
C ASN A 286 -2.27 -4.28 -3.66
N PRO A 287 -2.57 -3.36 -4.60
CA PRO A 287 -3.57 -3.54 -5.65
C PRO A 287 -2.93 -4.01 -6.97
N LEU A 288 -1.65 -4.29 -6.97
CA LEU A 288 -0.81 -4.47 -8.16
C LEU A 288 -0.58 -5.94 -8.49
N GLY A 289 0.53 -6.25 -9.11
CA GLY A 289 0.89 -7.61 -9.49
C GLY A 289 1.50 -8.44 -8.36
N PRO A 290 2.05 -9.61 -8.72
CA PRO A 290 2.68 -10.51 -7.75
C PRO A 290 4.01 -9.97 -7.26
#